data_3ae0fa354ffa099743fd40f3f2410f2a
#
_entry.id   3ae0fa354ffa099743fd40f3f2410f2a
#
_cell.length_a   1.000
_cell.length_b   1.000
_cell.length_c   1.000
_cell.angle_alpha   90.00
_cell.angle_beta   90.00
_cell.angle_gamma   90.00
#
_symmetry.space_group_name_H-M   'P 1'
#
loop_
_entity.id
_entity.type
_entity.pdbx_description
1 polymer ?
#
loop_
_entity_poly.entity_id
_entity_poly.type
_entity_poly.pdbx_seq_one_letter_code
_entity_poly.pdbx_strand_id
1 'polypeptide(L)'
;EIAKGKVDVREEDGKITVSVNELSDAELLDEYGSQNSDGQLDSEDLEIFAKVAESQAFMETELEVEYLTADTEDEMLRQTRKDQALDDKYQMLQADLSSEIQQGLAAVEKVGDQILISLSAANSFRSGFAELQQGFLPTLRNVGDSVARAGGQVQVSGHTDNIPIAFSERFDSNWDLSAARAAAVADFFFANNDITSERVSVFGYADTKPVADNDSATGRAENRRIEILIDG
;
A
#
# COMPACT_ATOMS: atom_id res chain seq x y z
N GLU A 1 -34.82 8.60 16.63
CA GLU A 1 -33.86 7.48 16.49
C GLU A 1 -32.53 7.95 15.92
N ILE A 2 -32.51 8.80 14.87
CA ILE A 2 -31.27 9.51 14.44
C ILE A 2 -30.60 10.22 15.64
N ALA A 3 -31.38 10.75 16.57
CA ALA A 3 -30.88 11.39 17.79
C ALA A 3 -30.27 10.40 18.83
N LYS A 4 -30.46 9.09 18.65
CA LYS A 4 -29.90 8.03 19.51
C LYS A 4 -28.67 7.33 18.92
N GLY A 5 -28.22 7.74 17.71
CA GLY A 5 -27.04 7.15 17.06
C GLY A 5 -27.23 5.76 16.45
N LYS A 6 -28.47 5.25 16.45
CA LYS A 6 -28.78 3.92 15.87
C LYS A 6 -28.85 3.91 14.33
N VAL A 7 -29.00 5.05 13.69
CA VAL A 7 -29.15 5.17 12.23
C VAL A 7 -28.25 6.30 11.73
N ASP A 8 -27.38 5.99 10.78
CA ASP A 8 -26.58 6.97 10.03
C ASP A 8 -27.10 7.04 8.58
N VAL A 9 -27.18 8.24 8.03
CA VAL A 9 -27.67 8.48 6.68
C VAL A 9 -26.63 9.31 5.92
N ARG A 10 -26.12 8.77 4.81
CA ARG A 10 -25.13 9.43 3.93
C ARG A 10 -25.69 9.54 2.52
N GLU A 11 -25.39 10.64 1.87
CA GLU A 11 -25.69 10.85 0.46
C GLU A 11 -24.36 11.03 -0.32
N GLU A 12 -24.11 10.14 -1.27
CA GLU A 12 -22.98 10.21 -2.19
C GLU A 12 -23.47 9.91 -3.61
N ASP A 13 -23.09 10.74 -4.58
CA ASP A 13 -23.39 10.58 -6.01
C ASP A 13 -24.88 10.36 -6.34
N GLY A 14 -25.78 10.99 -5.57
CA GLY A 14 -27.22 10.84 -5.74
C GLY A 14 -27.80 9.53 -5.21
N LYS A 15 -27.02 8.77 -4.45
CA LYS A 15 -27.42 7.56 -3.75
C LYS A 15 -27.47 7.85 -2.25
N ILE A 16 -28.53 7.41 -1.60
CA ILE A 16 -28.71 7.56 -0.15
C ILE A 16 -28.45 6.20 0.49
N THR A 17 -27.43 6.11 1.33
CA THR A 17 -27.12 4.94 2.14
C THR A 17 -27.60 5.16 3.56
N VAL A 18 -28.41 4.24 4.05
CA VAL A 18 -28.91 4.23 5.43
C VAL A 18 -28.25 3.07 6.16
N SER A 19 -27.37 3.38 7.10
CA SER A 19 -26.70 2.38 7.94
C SER A 19 -27.41 2.28 9.29
N VAL A 20 -27.76 1.06 9.69
CA VAL A 20 -28.40 0.77 10.99
C VAL A 20 -27.35 0.11 11.87
N ASN A 21 -26.96 0.78 12.95
CA ASN A 21 -25.94 0.32 13.88
C ASN A 21 -26.57 -0.54 14.98
N GLU A 22 -26.09 -1.76 15.16
CA GLU A 22 -26.40 -2.59 16.31
C GLU A 22 -25.72 -2.02 17.56
N LEU A 23 -26.44 -1.89 18.68
CA LEU A 23 -25.81 -1.50 19.95
C LEU A 23 -24.87 -2.61 20.40
N SER A 24 -23.65 -2.27 20.80
CA SER A 24 -22.70 -3.24 21.33
C SER A 24 -23.28 -3.96 22.56
N ASP A 25 -22.99 -5.26 22.70
CA ASP A 25 -23.41 -6.10 23.84
C ASP A 25 -23.15 -5.47 25.23
N ALA A 26 -22.23 -4.51 25.33
CA ALA A 26 -21.91 -3.81 26.57
C ALA A 26 -22.99 -2.80 27.01
N GLU A 27 -23.76 -2.26 26.07
CA GLU A 27 -24.86 -1.31 26.37
C GLU A 27 -26.19 -2.02 26.62
N LEU A 28 -26.35 -3.26 26.10
CA LEU A 28 -27.54 -4.10 26.31
C LEU A 28 -27.59 -4.79 27.69
N LEU A 29 -26.45 -4.90 28.39
CA LEU A 29 -26.37 -5.58 29.69
C LEU A 29 -26.94 -4.77 30.88
N ASP A 30 -27.18 -3.45 30.73
CA ASP A 30 -27.64 -2.61 31.81
C ASP A 30 -29.16 -2.45 31.90
N GLU A 31 -29.95 -2.76 30.85
CA GLU A 31 -31.40 -2.49 30.87
C GLU A 31 -32.30 -3.73 30.68
N TYR A 32 -31.87 -4.78 29.98
CA TYR A 32 -32.70 -6.02 29.82
C TYR A 32 -31.79 -7.26 29.66
N GLY A 33 -31.65 -8.05 30.69
CA GLY A 33 -30.90 -9.31 30.72
C GLY A 33 -31.52 -10.42 29.86
N SER A 34 -31.42 -10.36 28.54
CA SER A 34 -31.68 -11.52 27.69
C SER A 34 -30.78 -11.51 26.45
N GLN A 35 -29.99 -12.56 26.35
CA GLN A 35 -29.14 -12.90 25.21
C GLN A 35 -29.99 -13.21 23.98
N ASN A 36 -29.73 -12.56 22.84
CA ASN A 36 -29.93 -13.14 21.53
C ASN A 36 -28.68 -12.94 20.68
N SER A 37 -27.80 -13.94 20.71
CA SER A 37 -26.51 -13.96 20.05
C SER A 37 -26.54 -14.65 18.67
N ASP A 38 -27.66 -14.62 17.95
CA ASP A 38 -27.79 -15.39 16.69
C ASP A 38 -27.82 -14.55 15.40
N GLY A 39 -27.50 -13.27 15.43
CA GLY A 39 -27.50 -12.43 14.22
C GLY A 39 -28.87 -12.31 13.54
N GLN A 40 -29.98 -12.53 14.29
CA GLN A 40 -31.33 -12.33 13.82
C GLN A 40 -31.79 -10.92 14.13
N LEU A 41 -32.31 -10.24 13.10
CA LEU A 41 -32.95 -8.93 13.21
C LEU A 41 -34.07 -8.99 14.27
N ASP A 42 -34.08 -8.07 15.22
CA ASP A 42 -35.14 -7.95 16.19
C ASP A 42 -36.36 -7.24 15.59
N SER A 43 -37.42 -7.14 16.39
CA SER A 43 -38.70 -6.55 15.92
C SER A 43 -38.58 -5.04 15.67
N GLU A 44 -37.66 -4.33 16.34
CA GLU A 44 -37.39 -2.89 16.14
C GLU A 44 -36.63 -2.67 14.84
N ASP A 45 -35.65 -3.51 14.54
CA ASP A 45 -34.89 -3.47 13.29
C ASP A 45 -35.78 -3.71 12.07
N LEU A 46 -36.67 -4.72 12.16
CA LEU A 46 -37.65 -4.99 11.12
C LEU A 46 -38.62 -3.82 10.90
N GLU A 47 -38.99 -3.08 11.96
CA GLU A 47 -39.85 -1.89 11.86
C GLU A 47 -39.10 -0.73 11.17
N ILE A 48 -37.80 -0.56 11.41
CA ILE A 48 -36.95 0.42 10.73
C ILE A 48 -36.89 0.10 9.24
N PHE A 49 -36.59 -1.16 8.87
CA PHE A 49 -36.56 -1.58 7.45
C PHE A 49 -37.90 -1.38 6.75
N ALA A 50 -39.01 -1.71 7.43
CA ALA A 50 -40.34 -1.50 6.87
C ALA A 50 -40.63 -0.01 6.61
N LYS A 51 -40.26 0.88 7.52
CA LYS A 51 -40.40 2.34 7.35
C LYS A 51 -39.51 2.91 6.23
N VAL A 52 -38.29 2.39 6.09
CA VAL A 52 -37.36 2.78 4.99
C VAL A 52 -37.95 2.31 3.66
N ALA A 53 -38.40 1.06 3.56
CA ALA A 53 -39.02 0.52 2.35
C ALA A 53 -40.32 1.27 1.96
N GLU A 54 -41.13 1.67 2.94
CA GLU A 54 -42.33 2.49 2.72
C GLU A 54 -41.96 3.90 2.20
N SER A 55 -40.85 4.48 2.72
CA SER A 55 -40.34 5.78 2.27
C SER A 55 -39.76 5.72 0.85
N GLN A 56 -39.17 4.60 0.47
CA GLN A 56 -38.60 4.37 -0.87
C GLN A 56 -39.67 4.41 -1.97
N ALA A 57 -40.90 3.97 -1.65
CA ALA A 57 -42.01 3.98 -2.60
C ALA A 57 -42.42 5.41 -3.05
N PHE A 58 -41.98 6.45 -2.37
CA PHE A 58 -42.29 7.86 -2.63
C PHE A 58 -41.09 8.66 -3.14
N MET A 59 -39.92 8.05 -3.25
CA MET A 59 -38.67 8.72 -3.69
C MET A 59 -38.27 8.27 -5.10
N GLU A 60 -37.81 9.21 -5.95
CA GLU A 60 -37.19 8.89 -7.25
C GLU A 60 -35.75 8.38 -7.13
N THR A 61 -35.18 8.39 -5.92
CA THR A 61 -33.78 8.01 -5.64
C THR A 61 -33.74 6.59 -5.12
N GLU A 62 -32.80 5.79 -5.62
CA GLU A 62 -32.56 4.42 -5.14
C GLU A 62 -31.96 4.46 -3.72
N LEU A 63 -32.65 3.81 -2.75
CA LEU A 63 -32.20 3.68 -1.37
C LEU A 63 -31.51 2.33 -1.20
N GLU A 64 -30.25 2.32 -0.81
CA GLU A 64 -29.56 1.12 -0.34
C GLU A 64 -29.54 1.12 1.18
N VAL A 65 -30.06 0.05 1.78
CA VAL A 65 -30.03 -0.13 3.23
C VAL A 65 -28.99 -1.17 3.57
N GLU A 66 -27.93 -0.74 4.26
CA GLU A 66 -26.86 -1.58 4.73
C GLU A 66 -27.00 -1.82 6.24
N TYR A 67 -27.03 -3.08 6.65
CA TYR A 67 -27.03 -3.45 8.05
C TYR A 67 -25.60 -3.64 8.54
N LEU A 68 -25.12 -2.76 9.40
CA LEU A 68 -23.79 -2.85 9.99
C LEU A 68 -23.89 -3.62 11.31
N THR A 69 -23.35 -4.84 11.30
CA THR A 69 -23.11 -5.58 12.54
C THR A 69 -21.90 -5.02 13.27
N ALA A 70 -21.77 -5.23 14.58
CA ALA A 70 -20.60 -4.82 15.35
C ALA A 70 -19.28 -5.34 14.76
N ASP A 71 -19.26 -6.54 14.16
CA ASP A 71 -18.12 -7.10 13.46
C ASP A 71 -17.77 -6.30 12.20
N THR A 72 -18.77 -5.83 11.46
CA THR A 72 -18.58 -5.02 10.23
C THR A 72 -18.02 -3.62 10.58
N GLU A 73 -18.51 -2.99 11.65
CA GLU A 73 -17.96 -1.71 12.14
C GLU A 73 -16.51 -1.85 12.56
N ASP A 74 -16.17 -2.90 13.29
CA ASP A 74 -14.79 -3.19 13.71
C ASP A 74 -13.86 -3.43 12.50
N GLU A 75 -14.33 -4.13 11.47
CA GLU A 75 -13.58 -4.31 10.23
C GLU A 75 -13.37 -2.98 9.48
N MET A 76 -14.41 -2.16 9.35
CA MET A 76 -14.32 -0.83 8.72
C MET A 76 -13.35 0.08 9.49
N LEU A 77 -13.42 0.09 10.82
CA LEU A 77 -12.50 0.86 11.66
C LEU A 77 -11.06 0.36 11.53
N ARG A 78 -10.83 -0.96 11.44
CA ARG A 78 -9.50 -1.53 11.20
C ARG A 78 -8.97 -1.14 9.82
N GLN A 79 -9.81 -1.19 8.80
CA GLN A 79 -9.43 -0.79 7.44
C GLN A 79 -9.09 0.70 7.39
N THR A 80 -9.94 1.57 7.94
CA THR A 80 -9.70 3.02 8.00
C THR A 80 -8.38 3.34 8.71
N ARG A 81 -8.05 2.64 9.81
CA ARG A 81 -6.78 2.82 10.52
C ARG A 81 -5.57 2.36 9.69
N LYS A 82 -5.71 1.28 8.91
CA LYS A 82 -4.65 0.82 7.99
C LYS A 82 -4.43 1.83 6.87
N ASP A 83 -5.50 2.32 6.26
CA ASP A 83 -5.42 3.31 5.18
C ASP A 83 -4.77 4.61 5.68
N GLN A 84 -5.14 5.07 6.88
CA GLN A 84 -4.52 6.25 7.49
C GLN A 84 -3.03 6.01 7.81
N ALA A 85 -2.67 4.85 8.35
CA ALA A 85 -1.28 4.51 8.63
C ALA A 85 -0.43 4.44 7.35
N LEU A 86 -0.99 3.91 6.26
CA LEU A 86 -0.36 3.89 4.95
C LEU A 86 -0.15 5.31 4.42
N ASP A 87 -1.15 6.19 4.56
CA ASP A 87 -1.08 7.59 4.13
C ASP A 87 -0.01 8.36 4.93
N ASP A 88 0.01 8.21 6.24
CA ASP A 88 1.01 8.85 7.11
C ASP A 88 2.43 8.38 6.74
N LYS A 89 2.62 7.08 6.51
CA LYS A 89 3.88 6.50 6.07
C LYS A 89 4.32 7.04 4.70
N TYR A 90 3.38 7.13 3.75
CA TYR A 90 3.64 7.69 2.42
C TYR A 90 4.07 9.16 2.49
N GLN A 91 3.37 9.99 3.26
CA GLN A 91 3.70 11.41 3.44
C GLN A 91 5.07 11.58 4.10
N MET A 92 5.39 10.75 5.10
CA MET A 92 6.71 10.74 5.72
C MET A 92 7.81 10.42 4.71
N LEU A 93 7.65 9.36 3.91
CA LEU A 93 8.64 8.97 2.89
C LEU A 93 8.81 10.04 1.81
N GLN A 94 7.72 10.67 1.35
CA GLN A 94 7.79 11.78 0.40
C GLN A 94 8.52 13.00 0.97
N ALA A 95 8.30 13.34 2.23
CA ALA A 95 8.97 14.45 2.89
C ALA A 95 10.47 14.15 3.07
N ASP A 96 10.80 12.96 3.56
CA ASP A 96 12.18 12.53 3.80
C ASP A 96 13.01 12.46 2.52
N LEU A 97 12.41 12.01 1.42
CA LEU A 97 13.07 11.83 0.12
C LEU A 97 12.80 12.98 -0.87
N SER A 98 12.28 14.11 -0.39
CA SER A 98 11.90 15.24 -1.25
C SER A 98 13.05 15.76 -2.11
N SER A 99 14.27 15.76 -1.60
CA SER A 99 15.47 16.16 -2.35
C SER A 99 15.79 15.19 -3.49
N GLU A 100 15.77 13.89 -3.20
CA GLU A 100 16.02 12.81 -4.15
C GLU A 100 14.95 12.77 -5.25
N ILE A 101 13.69 13.00 -4.87
CA ILE A 101 12.56 13.11 -5.82
C ILE A 101 12.74 14.31 -6.74
N GLN A 102 13.07 15.49 -6.21
CA GLN A 102 13.30 16.69 -7.02
C GLN A 102 14.47 16.54 -7.99
N GLN A 103 15.48 15.77 -7.61
CA GLN A 103 16.65 15.47 -8.46
C GLN A 103 16.38 14.33 -9.47
N GLY A 104 15.22 13.68 -9.43
CA GLY A 104 14.89 12.52 -10.26
C GLY A 104 15.70 11.26 -9.93
N LEU A 105 16.24 11.17 -8.71
CA LEU A 105 16.99 10.01 -8.23
C LEU A 105 16.11 8.95 -7.62
N ALA A 106 14.96 9.35 -7.08
CA ALA A 106 13.94 8.49 -6.52
C ALA A 106 12.53 8.93 -6.93
N ALA A 107 11.59 7.98 -6.95
CA ALA A 107 10.15 8.24 -7.00
C ALA A 107 9.48 7.45 -5.88
N VAL A 108 8.41 7.99 -5.29
CA VAL A 108 7.64 7.33 -4.22
C VAL A 108 6.17 7.33 -4.60
N GLU A 109 5.56 6.15 -4.63
CA GLU A 109 4.18 5.92 -5.08
C GLU A 109 3.45 4.97 -4.13
N LYS A 110 2.13 5.10 -4.01
CA LYS A 110 1.28 4.09 -3.35
C LYS A 110 0.83 3.05 -4.37
N VAL A 111 0.97 1.77 -4.05
CA VAL A 111 0.56 0.65 -4.89
C VAL A 111 -0.26 -0.33 -4.04
N GLY A 112 -1.59 -0.22 -4.11
CA GLY A 112 -2.48 -0.96 -3.21
C GLY A 112 -2.26 -0.56 -1.75
N ASP A 113 -1.98 -1.54 -0.92
CA ASP A 113 -1.68 -1.39 0.52
C ASP A 113 -0.18 -1.29 0.83
N GLN A 114 0.64 -0.99 -0.18
CA GLN A 114 2.09 -0.91 -0.09
C GLN A 114 2.61 0.44 -0.63
N ILE A 115 3.85 0.78 -0.29
CA ILE A 115 4.55 1.94 -0.82
C ILE A 115 5.75 1.48 -1.64
N LEU A 116 5.82 1.96 -2.87
CA LEU A 116 6.90 1.69 -3.81
C LEU A 116 7.87 2.88 -3.87
N ILE A 117 9.15 2.61 -3.61
CA ILE A 117 10.25 3.55 -3.90
C ILE A 117 11.01 3.01 -5.11
N SER A 118 11.06 3.79 -6.19
CA SER A 118 11.81 3.46 -7.40
C SER A 118 13.09 4.28 -7.48
N LEU A 119 14.22 3.60 -7.77
CA LEU A 119 15.53 4.21 -7.92
C LEU A 119 16.09 3.92 -9.31
N SER A 120 16.56 4.92 -10.04
CA SER A 120 17.18 4.74 -11.36
C SER A 120 18.48 3.95 -11.26
N ALA A 121 18.59 2.82 -11.96
CA ALA A 121 19.81 2.01 -11.98
C ALA A 121 20.98 2.72 -12.73
N ALA A 122 20.67 3.66 -13.62
CA ALA A 122 21.70 4.42 -14.33
C ALA A 122 22.56 5.28 -13.39
N ASN A 123 21.96 5.77 -12.30
CA ASN A 123 22.67 6.53 -11.27
C ASN A 123 23.27 5.64 -10.18
N SER A 124 22.69 4.44 -9.97
CA SER A 124 23.07 3.53 -8.90
C SER A 124 24.24 2.61 -9.26
N PHE A 125 24.31 2.16 -10.53
CA PHE A 125 25.27 1.17 -11.00
C PHE A 125 25.92 1.57 -12.33
N ARG A 126 27.13 1.06 -12.58
CA ARG A 126 27.69 1.10 -13.94
C ARG A 126 26.99 0.08 -14.84
N SER A 127 26.94 0.36 -16.15
CA SER A 127 26.35 -0.57 -17.13
C SER A 127 27.01 -1.95 -17.06
N GLY A 128 26.20 -3.00 -16.93
CA GLY A 128 26.67 -4.39 -16.82
C GLY A 128 27.27 -4.78 -15.46
N PHE A 129 27.24 -3.91 -14.45
CA PHE A 129 27.78 -4.18 -13.12
C PHE A 129 26.71 -4.07 -12.04
N ALA A 130 26.98 -4.71 -10.89
CA ALA A 130 26.16 -4.64 -9.68
C ALA A 130 26.87 -3.92 -8.52
N GLU A 131 28.00 -3.27 -8.78
CA GLU A 131 28.70 -2.45 -7.78
C GLU A 131 28.07 -1.08 -7.71
N LEU A 132 27.69 -0.67 -6.48
CA LEU A 132 27.11 0.64 -6.22
C LEU A 132 28.11 1.76 -6.54
N GLN A 133 27.67 2.79 -7.24
CA GLN A 133 28.48 3.95 -7.53
C GLN A 133 28.66 4.82 -6.28
N GLN A 134 29.89 5.28 -6.03
CA GLN A 134 30.23 6.09 -4.85
C GLN A 134 29.36 7.36 -4.73
N GLY A 135 29.04 8.00 -5.86
CA GLY A 135 28.19 9.19 -5.91
C GLY A 135 26.73 8.93 -5.52
N PHE A 136 26.29 7.68 -5.57
CA PHE A 136 24.91 7.30 -5.22
C PHE A 136 24.76 6.86 -3.75
N LEU A 137 25.85 6.54 -3.05
CA LEU A 137 25.78 6.05 -1.67
C LEU A 137 25.08 7.01 -0.69
N PRO A 138 25.21 8.35 -0.78
CA PRO A 138 24.45 9.27 0.07
C PRO A 138 22.94 9.14 -0.13
N THR A 139 22.48 9.11 -1.39
CA THR A 139 21.06 8.89 -1.73
C THR A 139 20.57 7.56 -1.16
N LEU A 140 21.32 6.47 -1.37
CA LEU A 140 20.93 5.15 -0.89
C LEU A 140 20.89 5.09 0.65
N ARG A 141 21.77 5.83 1.34
CA ARG A 141 21.71 5.95 2.80
C ARG A 141 20.45 6.65 3.27
N ASN A 142 20.09 7.78 2.65
CA ASN A 142 18.84 8.50 2.98
C ASN A 142 17.62 7.63 2.75
N VAL A 143 17.58 6.90 1.62
CA VAL A 143 16.51 5.93 1.33
C VAL A 143 16.46 4.84 2.42
N GLY A 144 17.59 4.25 2.76
CA GLY A 144 17.67 3.22 3.80
C GLY A 144 17.22 3.72 5.18
N ASP A 145 17.61 4.94 5.58
CA ASP A 145 17.16 5.55 6.84
C ASP A 145 15.63 5.78 6.85
N SER A 146 15.06 6.19 5.72
CA SER A 146 13.61 6.38 5.58
C SER A 146 12.87 5.05 5.62
N VAL A 147 13.38 4.02 4.93
CA VAL A 147 12.85 2.63 4.97
C VAL A 147 12.94 2.04 6.38
N ALA A 148 14.02 2.29 7.10
CA ALA A 148 14.19 1.84 8.50
C ALA A 148 13.09 2.44 9.39
N ARG A 149 12.83 3.77 9.27
CA ARG A 149 11.78 4.47 10.02
C ARG A 149 10.37 4.03 9.64
N ALA A 150 10.12 3.78 8.37
CA ALA A 150 8.83 3.32 7.88
C ALA A 150 8.41 1.97 8.49
N GLY A 151 9.37 1.12 8.86
CA GLY A 151 9.08 -0.21 9.40
C GLY A 151 8.48 -1.16 8.35
N GLY A 152 7.90 -2.28 8.80
CA GLY A 152 7.26 -3.26 7.93
C GLY A 152 8.24 -4.18 7.19
N GLN A 153 7.71 -5.09 6.37
CA GLN A 153 8.51 -5.93 5.47
C GLN A 153 8.95 -5.11 4.26
N VAL A 154 10.09 -5.45 3.71
CA VAL A 154 10.71 -4.74 2.59
C VAL A 154 11.06 -5.75 1.49
N GLN A 155 10.62 -5.50 0.28
CA GLN A 155 11.04 -6.24 -0.89
C GLN A 155 11.93 -5.36 -1.76
N VAL A 156 13.17 -5.79 -1.99
CA VAL A 156 14.10 -5.13 -2.91
C VAL A 156 14.14 -5.90 -4.22
N SER A 157 13.80 -5.23 -5.32
CA SER A 157 13.67 -5.85 -6.64
C SER A 157 14.56 -5.15 -7.67
N GLY A 158 15.29 -5.93 -8.46
CA GLY A 158 16.09 -5.43 -9.57
C GLY A 158 15.44 -5.68 -10.91
N HIS A 159 15.52 -4.68 -11.81
CA HIS A 159 15.00 -4.75 -13.17
C HIS A 159 16.06 -4.33 -14.19
N THR A 160 15.95 -4.87 -15.40
CA THR A 160 16.78 -4.49 -16.55
C THR A 160 15.88 -4.02 -17.71
N ASP A 161 16.51 -3.48 -18.73
CA ASP A 161 15.88 -3.40 -20.05
C ASP A 161 15.97 -4.77 -20.78
N ASN A 162 15.41 -4.82 -21.99
CA ASN A 162 15.37 -6.04 -22.81
C ASN A 162 16.67 -6.32 -23.59
N ILE A 163 17.71 -5.48 -23.42
CA ILE A 163 18.99 -5.73 -24.09
C ILE A 163 19.73 -6.82 -23.31
N PRO A 164 20.05 -7.95 -23.94
CA PRO A 164 20.83 -8.99 -23.28
C PRO A 164 22.20 -8.48 -22.83
N ILE A 165 22.64 -8.95 -21.67
CA ILE A 165 24.04 -8.69 -21.24
C ILE A 165 24.97 -9.29 -22.29
N ALA A 166 25.78 -8.42 -22.91
CA ALA A 166 26.83 -8.83 -23.80
C ALA A 166 28.19 -8.65 -23.06
N PHE A 167 29.01 -9.70 -23.08
CA PHE A 167 30.41 -9.65 -22.61
C PHE A 167 30.60 -9.34 -21.11
N SER A 168 29.70 -9.83 -20.22
CA SER A 168 29.96 -9.82 -18.80
C SER A 168 30.71 -11.09 -18.39
N GLU A 169 31.89 -10.96 -17.78
CA GLU A 169 32.58 -12.08 -17.14
C GLU A 169 31.96 -12.51 -15.80
N ARG A 170 30.98 -11.74 -15.29
CA ARG A 170 30.41 -11.87 -13.94
C ARG A 170 28.96 -12.33 -13.93
N PHE A 171 28.19 -12.07 -15.00
CA PHE A 171 26.77 -12.38 -15.06
C PHE A 171 26.43 -13.02 -16.40
N ASP A 172 25.74 -14.16 -16.35
CA ASP A 172 25.37 -14.94 -17.53
C ASP A 172 24.06 -14.44 -18.17
N SER A 173 23.26 -13.67 -17.42
CA SER A 173 21.93 -13.20 -17.85
C SER A 173 21.48 -11.91 -17.16
N ASN A 174 20.45 -11.26 -17.72
CA ASN A 174 19.75 -10.15 -17.08
C ASN A 174 19.10 -10.56 -15.74
N TRP A 175 18.75 -11.84 -15.57
CA TRP A 175 18.28 -12.39 -14.30
C TRP A 175 19.35 -12.28 -13.22
N ASP A 176 20.56 -12.74 -13.51
CA ASP A 176 21.68 -12.70 -12.56
C ASP A 176 22.06 -11.27 -12.22
N LEU A 177 22.13 -10.39 -13.24
CA LEU A 177 22.45 -8.98 -13.02
C LEU A 177 21.41 -8.27 -12.15
N SER A 178 20.11 -8.48 -12.44
CA SER A 178 19.03 -7.83 -11.69
C SER A 178 18.99 -8.31 -10.24
N ALA A 179 19.14 -9.61 -10.00
CA ALA A 179 19.22 -10.18 -8.66
C ALA A 179 20.45 -9.67 -7.88
N ALA A 180 21.61 -9.63 -8.52
CA ALA A 180 22.85 -9.14 -7.90
C ALA A 180 22.78 -7.65 -7.53
N ARG A 181 22.10 -6.83 -8.34
CA ARG A 181 21.85 -5.41 -8.03
C ARG A 181 20.94 -5.22 -6.84
N ALA A 182 19.85 -5.98 -6.80
CA ALA A 182 18.92 -5.96 -5.64
C ALA A 182 19.63 -6.42 -4.36
N ALA A 183 20.47 -7.46 -4.45
CA ALA A 183 21.28 -7.93 -3.32
C ALA A 183 22.27 -6.87 -2.85
N ALA A 184 22.96 -6.17 -3.76
CA ALA A 184 23.90 -5.11 -3.39
C ALA A 184 23.22 -3.94 -2.64
N VAL A 185 21.97 -3.61 -2.96
CA VAL A 185 21.17 -2.62 -2.22
C VAL A 185 20.80 -3.15 -0.84
N ALA A 186 20.34 -4.40 -0.74
CA ALA A 186 20.01 -5.02 0.56
C ALA A 186 21.23 -5.11 1.47
N ASP A 187 22.38 -5.55 0.94
CA ASP A 187 23.67 -5.59 1.68
C ASP A 187 24.08 -4.21 2.19
N PHE A 188 23.87 -3.18 1.36
CA PHE A 188 24.15 -1.81 1.78
C PHE A 188 23.27 -1.39 2.95
N PHE A 189 21.96 -1.72 2.91
CA PHE A 189 21.02 -1.43 4.00
C PHE A 189 21.41 -2.13 5.30
N PHE A 190 21.79 -3.40 5.23
CA PHE A 190 22.24 -4.15 6.40
C PHE A 190 23.50 -3.57 7.02
N ALA A 191 24.41 -3.06 6.20
CA ALA A 191 25.70 -2.52 6.67
C ALA A 191 25.62 -1.07 7.18
N ASN A 192 24.64 -0.29 6.75
CA ASN A 192 24.63 1.17 6.94
C ASN A 192 23.37 1.76 7.56
N ASN A 193 22.27 1.00 7.61
CA ASN A 193 20.96 1.43 8.11
C ASN A 193 20.45 0.41 9.14
N ASP A 194 19.52 0.80 9.98
CA ASP A 194 18.92 -0.08 11.00
C ASP A 194 17.82 -0.97 10.38
N ILE A 195 18.19 -1.81 9.41
CA ILE A 195 17.32 -2.77 8.72
C ILE A 195 17.88 -4.16 8.91
N THR A 196 17.08 -5.07 9.48
CA THR A 196 17.49 -6.46 9.71
C THR A 196 17.15 -7.36 8.53
N SER A 197 17.91 -8.44 8.35
CA SER A 197 17.74 -9.37 7.22
C SER A 197 16.38 -10.08 7.20
N GLU A 198 15.75 -10.25 8.38
CA GLU A 198 14.43 -10.88 8.51
C GLU A 198 13.32 -10.02 7.90
N ARG A 199 13.56 -8.71 7.73
CA ARG A 199 12.62 -7.77 7.12
C ARG A 199 12.74 -7.70 5.60
N VAL A 200 13.81 -8.23 5.00
CA VAL A 200 14.14 -7.97 3.59
C VAL A 200 14.05 -9.23 2.75
N SER A 201 13.31 -9.14 1.66
CA SER A 201 13.30 -10.12 0.57
C SER A 201 13.95 -9.52 -0.68
N VAL A 202 14.71 -10.32 -1.44
CA VAL A 202 15.46 -9.86 -2.61
C VAL A 202 15.00 -10.59 -3.87
N PHE A 203 14.68 -9.86 -4.94
CA PHE A 203 14.21 -10.42 -6.21
C PHE A 203 14.95 -9.82 -7.41
N GLY A 204 15.18 -10.64 -8.43
CA GLY A 204 15.60 -10.20 -9.76
C GLY A 204 14.50 -10.51 -10.77
N TYR A 205 14.03 -9.52 -11.50
CA TYR A 205 12.96 -9.69 -12.49
C TYR A 205 13.43 -9.55 -13.93
N ALA A 206 14.72 -9.28 -14.16
CA ALA A 206 15.23 -9.01 -15.50
C ALA A 206 14.36 -7.95 -16.22
N ASP A 207 13.96 -8.21 -17.47
CA ASP A 207 13.11 -7.36 -18.31
C ASP A 207 11.62 -7.77 -18.31
N THR A 208 11.20 -8.65 -17.40
CA THR A 208 9.83 -9.22 -17.39
C THR A 208 8.75 -8.28 -16.86
N LYS A 209 9.14 -7.20 -16.16
CA LYS A 209 8.23 -6.20 -15.62
C LYS A 209 8.60 -4.80 -16.12
N PRO A 210 8.43 -4.47 -17.41
CA PRO A 210 8.74 -3.16 -17.93
C PRO A 210 7.71 -2.13 -17.44
N VAL A 211 8.18 -0.89 -17.14
CA VAL A 211 7.34 0.28 -16.82
C VAL A 211 7.26 1.25 -18.00
N ALA A 212 8.13 1.09 -19.00
CA ALA A 212 8.16 1.88 -20.21
C ALA A 212 8.51 1.01 -21.42
N ASP A 213 8.33 1.58 -22.62
CA ASP A 213 8.65 0.89 -23.87
C ASP A 213 10.16 0.69 -24.04
N ASN A 214 10.57 -0.55 -24.32
CA ASN A 214 11.96 -0.91 -24.57
C ASN A 214 12.50 -0.45 -25.95
N ASP A 215 11.66 0.02 -26.86
CA ASP A 215 12.07 0.47 -28.19
C ASP A 215 12.83 1.80 -28.13
N SER A 216 12.55 2.64 -27.14
CA SER A 216 13.23 3.91 -26.92
C SER A 216 14.38 3.82 -25.92
N ALA A 217 15.41 4.66 -26.10
CA ALA A 217 16.52 4.75 -25.14
C ALA A 217 16.05 5.24 -23.76
N THR A 218 15.06 6.16 -23.74
CA THR A 218 14.47 6.69 -22.52
C THR A 218 13.70 5.61 -21.78
N GLY A 219 12.81 4.87 -22.45
CA GLY A 219 12.04 3.81 -21.81
C GLY A 219 12.93 2.68 -21.27
N ARG A 220 14.00 2.31 -22.01
CA ARG A 220 15.01 1.38 -21.48
C ARG A 220 15.70 1.92 -20.22
N ALA A 221 15.96 3.22 -20.15
CA ALA A 221 16.57 3.82 -18.96
C ALA A 221 15.62 3.78 -17.75
N GLU A 222 14.32 3.95 -17.97
CA GLU A 222 13.28 3.80 -16.93
C GLU A 222 13.11 2.34 -16.49
N ASN A 223 13.18 1.39 -17.43
CA ASN A 223 13.12 -0.04 -17.12
C ASN A 223 14.31 -0.51 -16.26
N ARG A 224 15.51 0.07 -16.45
CA ARG A 224 16.67 -0.20 -15.60
C ARG A 224 16.51 0.51 -14.26
N ARG A 225 15.91 -0.14 -13.29
CA ARG A 225 15.60 0.43 -11.97
C ARG A 225 15.75 -0.60 -10.85
N ILE A 226 15.82 -0.08 -9.63
CA ILE A 226 15.61 -0.85 -8.40
C ILE A 226 14.28 -0.39 -7.81
N GLU A 227 13.48 -1.32 -7.39
CA GLU A 227 12.24 -1.09 -6.64
C GLU A 227 12.41 -1.57 -5.22
N ILE A 228 11.93 -0.75 -4.27
CA ILE A 228 11.86 -1.07 -2.85
C ILE A 228 10.39 -0.94 -2.47
N LEU A 229 9.75 -2.08 -2.22
CA LEU A 229 8.35 -2.16 -1.83
C LEU A 229 8.26 -2.36 -0.33
N ILE A 230 7.45 -1.56 0.34
CA ILE A 230 7.30 -1.55 1.80
C ILE A 230 5.84 -1.82 2.13
N ASP A 231 5.57 -2.78 3.03
CA ASP A 231 4.22 -3.06 3.50
C ASP A 231 3.65 -1.87 4.29
N GLY A 232 2.34 -1.64 4.11
CA GLY A 232 1.57 -0.59 4.76
C GLY A 232 1.44 -0.72 6.27
#